data_90eafa327be443d66da117ffb908165f
#
_entry.id   90eafa327be443d66da117ffb908165f
#
_cell.length_a   1.000
_cell.length_b   1.000
_cell.length_c   1.000
_cell.angle_alpha   90.00
_cell.angle_beta   90.00
_cell.angle_gamma   90.00
#
_symmetry.space_group_name_H-M   'P 1'
#
loop_
_entity.id
_entity.type
_entity.pdbx_description
1 polymer ?
#
loop_
_entity_poly.entity_id
_entity_poly.type
_entity_poly.pdbx_seq_one_letter_code
_entity_poly.pdbx_strand_id
1 'polypeptide(L)'
;EDKIADNASGKLADIRKMIAREEGRRAGVIRELAVSPRLAGALREQSFTVKNSKYVLPVKKDYRAVVKGQIVAGSASGETLFIEPVQILEISSKIDELFVEEENEIRNILKAITADIGANSDVILNNQELLSKLDFFMAKGRLALDLNAEKPTITENGEGISLVNAWHPEIEYDIAVKNDVKLPKGRRSLVITGPNTGGKTV
;
A
#
# COMPACT_ATOMS: atom_id res chain seq x y z
N GLU A 1 0.63 7.72 1.63
CA GLU A 1 1.55 6.88 2.42
C GLU A 1 0.74 6.10 3.43
N ASP A 2 0.87 4.78 3.42
CA ASP A 2 0.22 3.89 4.39
C ASP A 2 0.91 4.09 5.75
N LYS A 3 0.20 4.69 6.70
CA LYS A 3 0.71 4.95 8.04
C LYS A 3 0.13 3.93 9.02
N ILE A 4 0.99 3.35 9.85
CA ILE A 4 0.54 2.50 10.96
C ILE A 4 -0.31 3.32 11.93
N ALA A 5 -1.48 2.81 12.27
CA ALA A 5 -2.42 3.48 13.17
C ALA A 5 -1.81 3.68 14.57
N ASP A 6 -2.17 4.78 15.22
CA ASP A 6 -1.62 5.14 16.53
C ASP A 6 -1.95 4.09 17.62
N ASN A 7 -3.07 3.39 17.46
CA ASN A 7 -3.53 2.34 18.38
C ASN A 7 -3.05 0.93 18.01
N ALA A 8 -2.12 0.80 17.06
CA ALA A 8 -1.58 -0.51 16.68
C ALA A 8 -0.83 -1.19 17.85
N SER A 9 -0.21 -0.39 18.75
CA SER A 9 0.23 -0.86 20.06
C SER A 9 0.13 0.28 21.09
N GLY A 10 -0.04 -0.07 22.37
CA GLY A 10 -0.02 0.92 23.45
C GLY A 10 1.29 1.69 23.50
N LYS A 11 2.41 0.99 23.27
CA LYS A 11 3.74 1.58 23.24
C LYS A 11 3.91 2.59 22.09
N LEU A 12 3.40 2.28 20.89
CA LEU A 12 3.43 3.21 19.76
C LEU A 12 2.64 4.49 20.07
N ALA A 13 1.45 4.33 20.65
CA ALA A 13 0.61 5.45 21.06
C ALA A 13 1.32 6.36 22.08
N ASP A 14 2.02 5.76 23.05
CA ASP A 14 2.75 6.51 24.09
C ASP A 14 3.97 7.23 23.51
N ILE A 15 4.74 6.59 22.63
CA ILE A 15 5.88 7.23 21.95
C ILE A 15 5.40 8.45 21.13
N ARG A 16 4.32 8.34 20.36
CA ARG A 16 3.77 9.44 19.57
C ARG A 16 3.26 10.59 20.42
N LYS A 17 2.65 10.28 21.56
CA LYS A 17 2.27 11.32 22.55
C LYS A 17 3.50 12.03 23.11
N MET A 18 4.58 11.30 23.40
CA MET A 18 5.82 11.90 23.88
C MET A 18 6.45 12.78 22.80
N ILE A 19 6.49 12.35 21.54
CA ILE A 19 6.95 13.19 20.41
C ILE A 19 6.17 14.49 20.35
N ALA A 20 4.84 14.41 20.30
CA ALA A 20 3.98 15.59 20.22
C ALA A 20 4.18 16.55 21.41
N ARG A 21 4.38 16.00 22.63
CA ARG A 21 4.68 16.77 23.82
C ARG A 21 6.02 17.50 23.73
N GLU A 22 7.08 16.82 23.32
CA GLU A 22 8.41 17.43 23.19
C GLU A 22 8.48 18.43 22.04
N GLU A 23 7.76 18.20 20.92
CA GLU A 23 7.60 19.19 19.86
C GLU A 23 6.90 20.46 20.35
N GLY A 24 5.82 20.29 21.11
CA GLY A 24 5.12 21.42 21.76
C GLY A 24 6.03 22.19 22.71
N ARG A 25 6.83 21.45 23.52
CA ARG A 25 7.83 22.03 24.43
C ARG A 25 8.92 22.79 23.67
N ARG A 26 9.46 22.20 22.59
CA ARG A 26 10.45 22.86 21.72
C ARG A 26 9.94 24.18 21.15
N ALA A 27 8.69 24.17 20.64
CA ALA A 27 8.05 25.36 20.11
C ALA A 27 7.77 26.43 21.20
N GLY A 28 7.48 26.03 22.42
CA GLY A 28 7.34 26.95 23.57
C GLY A 28 8.67 27.61 23.95
N VAL A 29 9.71 26.78 24.18
CA VAL A 29 11.03 27.27 24.61
C VAL A 29 11.66 28.21 23.59
N ILE A 30 11.57 27.93 22.28
CA ILE A 30 12.15 28.82 21.27
C ILE A 30 11.43 30.16 21.21
N ARG A 31 10.08 30.20 21.41
CA ARG A 31 9.33 31.44 21.47
C ARG A 31 9.73 32.29 22.69
N GLU A 32 9.85 31.66 23.85
CA GLU A 32 10.31 32.34 25.07
C GLU A 32 11.69 32.94 24.90
N LEU A 33 12.62 32.20 24.32
CA LEU A 33 13.97 32.68 24.03
C LEU A 33 13.96 33.85 23.04
N ALA A 34 13.14 33.79 21.99
CA ALA A 34 13.04 34.86 20.97
C ALA A 34 12.58 36.20 21.53
N VAL A 35 11.70 36.18 22.53
CA VAL A 35 11.16 37.42 23.15
C VAL A 35 11.85 37.76 24.46
N SER A 36 12.86 37.00 24.88
CA SER A 36 13.55 37.21 26.16
C SER A 36 14.25 38.58 26.21
N PRO A 37 14.00 39.41 27.21
CA PRO A 37 14.69 40.68 27.37
C PRO A 37 16.20 40.55 27.41
N ARG A 38 16.71 39.42 27.93
CA ARG A 38 18.14 39.11 28.01
C ARG A 38 18.80 38.99 26.64
N LEU A 39 18.03 38.55 25.64
CA LEU A 39 18.55 38.33 24.28
C LEU A 39 18.16 39.45 23.31
N ALA A 40 17.28 40.35 23.68
CA ALA A 40 16.74 41.40 22.81
C ALA A 40 17.82 42.22 22.07
N GLY A 41 18.92 42.56 22.75
CA GLY A 41 20.05 43.29 22.15
C GLY A 41 20.87 42.46 21.18
N ALA A 42 20.92 41.17 21.42
CA ALA A 42 21.74 40.20 20.64
C ALA A 42 21.03 39.70 19.38
N LEU A 43 19.71 39.67 19.38
CA LEU A 43 18.93 39.20 18.24
C LEU A 43 18.78 40.31 17.19
N ARG A 44 18.75 39.89 15.90
CA ARG A 44 18.40 40.78 14.78
C ARG A 44 16.93 41.14 14.81
N GLU A 45 16.10 40.13 15.11
CA GLU A 45 14.65 40.22 15.25
C GLU A 45 14.23 39.40 16.46
N GLN A 46 13.22 39.88 17.21
CA GLN A 46 12.64 39.12 18.34
C GLN A 46 11.70 38.00 17.83
N SER A 47 12.24 37.17 16.96
CA SER A 47 11.55 36.05 16.34
C SER A 47 12.51 34.86 16.19
N PHE A 48 11.98 33.70 15.95
CA PHE A 48 12.76 32.54 15.54
C PHE A 48 12.41 32.16 14.11
N THR A 49 13.27 31.39 13.48
CA THR A 49 13.02 30.84 12.15
C THR A 49 13.43 29.38 12.08
N VAL A 50 13.07 28.69 11.01
CA VAL A 50 13.50 27.31 10.74
C VAL A 50 14.53 27.33 9.62
N LYS A 51 15.69 26.75 9.86
CA LYS A 51 16.77 26.56 8.88
C LYS A 51 17.26 25.11 8.97
N ASN A 52 17.31 24.42 7.83
CA ASN A 52 17.72 23.02 7.76
C ASN A 52 16.95 22.15 8.78
N SER A 53 15.61 22.33 8.85
CA SER A 53 14.72 21.64 9.80
C SER A 53 14.98 21.90 11.28
N LYS A 54 15.81 22.91 11.64
CA LYS A 54 16.16 23.29 13.00
C LYS A 54 15.57 24.62 13.39
N TYR A 55 15.14 24.75 14.64
CA TYR A 55 14.65 26.00 15.22
C TYR A 55 15.84 26.87 15.63
N VAL A 56 15.99 28.01 15.00
CA VAL A 56 17.15 28.89 15.19
C VAL A 56 16.76 30.32 15.52
N LEU A 57 17.62 31.00 16.29
CA LEU A 57 17.53 32.44 16.57
C LEU A 57 18.47 33.19 15.62
N PRO A 58 18.02 34.30 15.01
CA PRO A 58 18.85 35.18 14.18
C PRO A 58 19.69 36.11 15.08
N VAL A 59 20.92 35.73 15.37
CA VAL A 59 21.86 36.39 16.28
C VAL A 59 22.79 37.28 15.47
N LYS A 60 22.99 38.55 15.92
CA LYS A 60 24.00 39.41 15.36
C LYS A 60 25.40 38.84 15.59
N LYS A 61 26.27 38.87 14.60
CA LYS A 61 27.59 38.24 14.63
C LYS A 61 28.42 38.65 15.86
N ASP A 62 28.38 39.93 16.22
CA ASP A 62 29.15 40.47 17.36
C ASP A 62 28.64 39.95 18.72
N TYR A 63 27.41 39.45 18.76
CA TYR A 63 26.78 38.92 19.97
C TYR A 63 26.76 37.37 19.99
N ARG A 64 27.57 36.72 19.15
CA ARG A 64 27.65 35.25 19.06
C ARG A 64 27.82 34.56 20.42
N ALA A 65 28.63 35.16 21.32
CA ALA A 65 28.93 34.59 22.62
C ALA A 65 27.76 34.66 23.62
N VAL A 66 26.76 35.50 23.38
CA VAL A 66 25.59 35.66 24.26
C VAL A 66 24.63 34.49 24.14
N VAL A 67 24.49 33.89 22.94
CA VAL A 67 23.62 32.77 22.70
C VAL A 67 24.48 31.50 22.60
N LYS A 68 24.45 30.70 23.66
CA LYS A 68 25.10 29.37 23.65
C LYS A 68 24.31 28.41 22.77
N GLY A 69 24.94 27.80 21.79
CA GLY A 69 24.30 26.89 20.86
C GLY A 69 25.15 26.58 19.63
N GLN A 70 24.55 25.84 18.71
CA GLN A 70 25.18 25.44 17.45
C GLN A 70 24.82 26.44 16.33
N ILE A 71 25.82 26.87 15.56
CA ILE A 71 25.59 27.66 14.35
C ILE A 71 25.09 26.71 13.27
N VAL A 72 23.89 26.96 12.75
CA VAL A 72 23.24 26.17 11.70
C VAL A 72 23.48 26.79 10.32
N ALA A 73 23.45 28.13 10.24
CA ALA A 73 23.67 28.87 8.99
C ALA A 73 24.16 30.30 9.28
N GLY A 74 24.69 30.95 8.25
CA GLY A 74 24.96 32.39 8.23
C GLY A 74 24.08 33.10 7.19
N SER A 75 23.85 34.41 7.37
CA SER A 75 23.24 35.24 6.33
C SER A 75 24.21 35.47 5.16
N ALA A 76 23.69 35.81 3.98
CA ALA A 76 24.52 36.09 2.80
C ALA A 76 25.52 37.27 3.05
N SER A 77 25.14 38.27 3.85
CA SER A 77 26.02 39.36 4.26
C SER A 77 27.05 39.02 5.35
N GLY A 78 26.91 37.81 5.97
CA GLY A 78 27.76 37.37 7.08
C GLY A 78 27.49 38.07 8.43
N GLU A 79 26.55 39.02 8.49
CA GLU A 79 26.25 39.83 9.71
C GLU A 79 25.34 39.13 10.72
N THR A 80 24.60 38.09 10.28
CA THR A 80 23.66 37.36 11.12
C THR A 80 24.03 35.87 11.11
N LEU A 81 24.07 35.31 12.32
CA LEU A 81 24.27 33.86 12.53
C LEU A 81 22.94 33.25 13.00
N PHE A 82 22.55 32.18 12.38
CA PHE A 82 21.37 31.41 12.79
C PHE A 82 21.86 30.32 13.76
N ILE A 83 21.54 30.52 15.02
CA ILE A 83 22.03 29.67 16.13
C ILE A 83 20.87 28.86 16.69
N GLU A 84 21.04 27.54 16.75
CA GLU A 84 20.18 26.65 17.53
C GLU A 84 20.64 26.69 18.99
N PRO A 85 19.84 27.21 19.93
CA PRO A 85 20.21 27.31 21.33
C PRO A 85 20.42 25.92 21.97
N VAL A 86 21.30 25.84 22.98
CA VAL A 86 21.55 24.58 23.70
C VAL A 86 20.27 23.93 24.24
N GLN A 87 19.35 24.74 24.77
CA GLN A 87 18.06 24.22 25.27
C GLN A 87 17.21 23.57 24.18
N ILE A 88 17.32 24.07 22.94
CA ILE A 88 16.62 23.48 21.79
C ILE A 88 17.32 22.22 21.31
N LEU A 89 18.66 22.20 21.30
CA LEU A 89 19.46 21.01 20.94
C LEU A 89 19.10 19.80 21.81
N GLU A 90 18.98 19.99 23.13
CA GLU A 90 18.63 18.92 24.08
C GLU A 90 17.23 18.34 23.77
N ILE A 91 16.26 19.22 23.49
CA ILE A 91 14.91 18.77 23.15
C ILE A 91 14.88 18.10 21.78
N SER A 92 15.59 18.65 20.80
CA SER A 92 15.70 18.08 19.46
C SER A 92 16.31 16.68 19.50
N SER A 93 17.41 16.49 20.27
CA SER A 93 18.00 15.16 20.45
C SER A 93 17.04 14.16 21.07
N LYS A 94 16.22 14.60 22.03
CA LYS A 94 15.19 13.73 22.63
C LYS A 94 14.10 13.35 21.63
N ILE A 95 13.69 14.26 20.76
CA ILE A 95 12.73 13.99 19.69
C ILE A 95 13.33 12.98 18.69
N ASP A 96 14.59 13.15 18.30
CA ASP A 96 15.28 12.24 17.39
C ASP A 96 15.37 10.81 17.98
N GLU A 97 15.69 10.69 19.28
CA GLU A 97 15.65 9.40 19.99
C GLU A 97 14.25 8.76 19.92
N LEU A 98 13.19 9.55 20.16
CA LEU A 98 11.82 9.05 20.12
C LEU A 98 11.41 8.62 18.73
N PHE A 99 11.86 9.28 17.66
CA PHE A 99 11.62 8.82 16.29
C PHE A 99 12.29 7.47 16.00
N VAL A 100 13.50 7.26 16.52
CA VAL A 100 14.18 5.95 16.41
C VAL A 100 13.41 4.88 17.20
N GLU A 101 12.88 5.21 18.37
CA GLU A 101 12.03 4.29 19.15
C GLU A 101 10.72 3.99 18.41
N GLU A 102 10.09 4.98 17.76
CA GLU A 102 8.89 4.80 16.95
C GLU A 102 9.14 3.84 15.78
N GLU A 103 10.21 4.06 15.03
CA GLU A 103 10.58 3.20 13.91
C GLU A 103 10.82 1.75 14.35
N ASN A 104 11.52 1.56 15.47
CA ASN A 104 11.75 0.23 16.02
C ASN A 104 10.45 -0.45 16.45
N GLU A 105 9.52 0.28 17.07
CA GLU A 105 8.23 -0.27 17.49
C GLU A 105 7.38 -0.65 16.28
N ILE A 106 7.33 0.20 15.24
CA ILE A 106 6.66 -0.11 13.98
C ILE A 106 7.23 -1.40 13.36
N ARG A 107 8.56 -1.52 13.35
CA ARG A 107 9.23 -2.73 12.84
C ARG A 107 8.86 -3.99 13.64
N ASN A 108 8.75 -3.87 14.96
CA ASN A 108 8.33 -4.97 15.83
C ASN A 108 6.88 -5.40 15.55
N ILE A 109 5.96 -4.43 15.39
CA ILE A 109 4.56 -4.69 15.04
C ILE A 109 4.48 -5.44 13.71
N LEU A 110 5.14 -4.92 12.68
CA LEU A 110 5.16 -5.54 11.35
C LEU A 110 5.77 -6.95 11.38
N LYS A 111 6.83 -7.15 12.15
CA LYS A 111 7.48 -8.44 12.33
C LYS A 111 6.55 -9.46 13.00
N ALA A 112 5.80 -9.04 14.01
CA ALA A 112 4.83 -9.90 14.69
C ALA A 112 3.71 -10.32 13.74
N ILE A 113 3.11 -9.38 13.00
CA ILE A 113 2.08 -9.67 12.00
C ILE A 113 2.61 -10.61 10.90
N THR A 114 3.83 -10.37 10.42
CA THR A 114 4.46 -11.23 9.42
C THR A 114 4.68 -12.65 9.94
N ALA A 115 5.06 -12.79 11.20
CA ALA A 115 5.21 -14.10 11.83
C ALA A 115 3.86 -14.85 11.94
N ASP A 116 2.80 -14.16 12.32
CA ASP A 116 1.45 -14.74 12.40
C ASP A 116 0.92 -15.19 11.03
N ILE A 117 1.13 -14.35 10.00
CA ILE A 117 0.78 -14.72 8.61
C ILE A 117 1.61 -15.94 8.18
N GLY A 118 2.91 -15.94 8.47
CA GLY A 118 3.80 -17.05 8.15
C GLY A 118 3.39 -18.35 8.81
N ALA A 119 2.99 -18.31 10.08
CA ALA A 119 2.52 -19.48 10.81
C ALA A 119 1.21 -20.08 10.24
N ASN A 120 0.41 -19.27 9.54
CA ASN A 120 -0.86 -19.69 8.92
C ASN A 120 -0.77 -19.79 7.38
N SER A 121 0.42 -19.71 6.81
CA SER A 121 0.62 -19.66 5.35
C SER A 121 -0.01 -20.83 4.61
N ASP A 122 0.13 -22.04 5.12
CA ASP A 122 -0.42 -23.26 4.48
C ASP A 122 -1.95 -23.20 4.42
N VAL A 123 -2.60 -22.73 5.48
CA VAL A 123 -4.07 -22.56 5.52
C VAL A 123 -4.51 -21.49 4.54
N ILE A 124 -3.80 -20.37 4.48
CA ILE A 124 -4.09 -19.25 3.56
C ILE A 124 -3.97 -19.72 2.11
N LEU A 125 -2.87 -20.42 1.76
CA LEU A 125 -2.63 -20.93 0.41
C LEU A 125 -3.67 -21.98 0.01
N ASN A 126 -4.00 -22.91 0.91
CA ASN A 126 -5.04 -23.90 0.66
C ASN A 126 -6.42 -23.25 0.45
N ASN A 127 -6.76 -22.25 1.26
CA ASN A 127 -8.01 -21.49 1.09
C ASN A 127 -8.06 -20.78 -0.27
N GLN A 128 -6.95 -20.18 -0.71
CA GLN A 128 -6.86 -19.56 -2.03
C GLN A 128 -7.09 -20.58 -3.16
N GLU A 129 -6.51 -21.76 -3.06
CA GLU A 129 -6.72 -22.84 -4.03
C GLU A 129 -8.19 -23.29 -4.07
N LEU A 130 -8.80 -23.48 -2.90
CA LEU A 130 -10.22 -23.87 -2.80
C LEU A 130 -11.15 -22.79 -3.37
N LEU A 131 -10.88 -21.52 -3.07
CA LEU A 131 -11.65 -20.39 -3.62
C LEU A 131 -11.53 -20.33 -5.15
N SER A 132 -10.32 -20.53 -5.70
CA SER A 132 -10.11 -20.56 -7.16
C SER A 132 -10.88 -21.70 -7.82
N LYS A 133 -10.92 -22.89 -7.19
CA LYS A 133 -11.73 -24.02 -7.67
C LYS A 133 -13.22 -23.71 -7.63
N LEU A 134 -13.69 -23.11 -6.53
CA LEU A 134 -15.09 -22.74 -6.36
C LEU A 134 -15.52 -21.71 -7.42
N ASP A 135 -14.72 -20.65 -7.61
CA ASP A 135 -14.98 -19.64 -8.63
C ASP A 135 -15.06 -20.25 -10.03
N PHE A 136 -14.13 -21.15 -10.36
CA PHE A 136 -14.15 -21.86 -11.64
C PHE A 136 -15.38 -22.75 -11.82
N PHE A 137 -15.83 -23.43 -10.76
CA PHE A 137 -17.06 -24.23 -10.83
C PHE A 137 -18.30 -23.33 -10.99
N MET A 138 -18.36 -22.21 -10.31
CA MET A 138 -19.45 -21.24 -10.45
C MET A 138 -19.48 -20.62 -11.85
N ALA A 139 -18.32 -20.26 -12.40
CA ALA A 139 -18.22 -19.74 -13.77
C ALA A 139 -18.72 -20.76 -14.81
N LYS A 140 -18.32 -22.04 -14.69
CA LYS A 140 -18.82 -23.13 -15.54
C LYS A 140 -20.34 -23.32 -15.39
N GLY A 141 -20.84 -23.28 -14.16
CA GLY A 141 -22.28 -23.40 -13.90
C GLY A 141 -23.06 -22.25 -14.52
N ARG A 142 -22.58 -21.02 -14.38
CA ARG A 142 -23.19 -19.85 -15.00
C ARG A 142 -23.18 -19.98 -16.54
N LEU A 143 -22.05 -20.33 -17.13
CA LEU A 143 -21.94 -20.55 -18.58
C LEU A 143 -22.90 -21.65 -19.06
N ALA A 144 -23.06 -22.73 -18.31
CA ALA A 144 -24.01 -23.79 -18.66
C ALA A 144 -25.46 -23.30 -18.65
N LEU A 145 -25.82 -22.44 -17.68
CA LEU A 145 -27.15 -21.81 -17.63
C LEU A 145 -27.35 -20.85 -18.80
N ASP A 146 -26.37 -19.99 -19.08
CA ASP A 146 -26.43 -19.00 -20.16
C ASP A 146 -26.56 -19.67 -21.55
N LEU A 147 -25.89 -20.82 -21.73
CA LEU A 147 -25.92 -21.61 -22.96
C LEU A 147 -27.03 -22.68 -22.97
N ASN A 148 -27.83 -22.80 -21.94
CA ASN A 148 -28.76 -23.94 -21.77
C ASN A 148 -28.11 -25.28 -22.07
N ALA A 149 -26.87 -25.48 -21.59
CA ALA A 149 -26.02 -26.61 -21.89
C ALA A 149 -25.90 -27.57 -20.70
N GLU A 150 -25.66 -28.83 -21.00
CA GLU A 150 -25.44 -29.89 -20.02
C GLU A 150 -23.95 -30.24 -19.90
N LYS A 151 -23.57 -30.84 -18.76
CA LYS A 151 -22.21 -31.32 -18.54
C LYS A 151 -21.92 -32.46 -19.55
N PRO A 152 -20.86 -32.36 -20.38
CA PRO A 152 -20.49 -33.42 -21.30
C PRO A 152 -20.00 -34.66 -20.55
N THR A 153 -20.34 -35.83 -21.05
CA THR A 153 -19.73 -37.09 -20.64
C THR A 153 -18.44 -37.32 -21.42
N ILE A 154 -17.32 -37.30 -20.72
CA ILE A 154 -16.02 -37.57 -21.31
C ILE A 154 -15.78 -39.07 -21.24
N THR A 155 -15.60 -39.70 -22.42
CA THR A 155 -15.30 -41.12 -22.53
C THR A 155 -13.81 -41.33 -22.77
N GLU A 156 -13.27 -42.42 -22.23
CA GLU A 156 -11.88 -42.83 -22.48
C GLU A 156 -11.77 -43.65 -23.75
N ASN A 157 -10.61 -43.60 -24.42
CA ASN A 157 -10.23 -44.51 -25.49
C ASN A 157 -11.08 -44.50 -26.76
N GLY A 158 -11.45 -43.34 -27.25
CA GLY A 158 -11.90 -43.21 -28.64
C GLY A 158 -13.26 -43.84 -28.94
N GLU A 159 -14.20 -43.79 -28.05
CA GLU A 159 -15.57 -44.22 -28.23
C GLU A 159 -16.37 -43.40 -29.27
N GLY A 160 -15.73 -42.36 -29.81
CA GLY A 160 -16.32 -41.45 -30.77
C GLY A 160 -16.78 -40.15 -30.16
N ILE A 161 -17.47 -39.35 -30.96
CA ILE A 161 -18.05 -38.04 -30.53
C ILE A 161 -19.57 -38.13 -30.79
N SER A 162 -20.34 -37.75 -29.80
CA SER A 162 -21.78 -37.60 -29.93
C SER A 162 -22.22 -36.26 -29.31
N LEU A 163 -22.62 -35.34 -30.16
CA LEU A 163 -23.14 -34.04 -29.77
C LEU A 163 -24.62 -34.03 -30.12
N VAL A 164 -25.46 -33.69 -29.15
CA VAL A 164 -26.92 -33.62 -29.33
C VAL A 164 -27.35 -32.16 -29.22
N ASN A 165 -28.13 -31.67 -30.17
CA ASN A 165 -28.54 -30.27 -30.20
C ASN A 165 -27.40 -29.27 -30.16
N ALA A 166 -26.28 -29.59 -30.81
CA ALA A 166 -25.11 -28.74 -30.82
C ALA A 166 -25.35 -27.47 -31.66
N TRP A 167 -24.88 -26.33 -31.18
CA TRP A 167 -24.97 -25.05 -31.83
C TRP A 167 -23.77 -24.15 -31.46
N HIS A 168 -23.57 -23.09 -32.25
CA HIS A 168 -22.46 -22.19 -32.01
C HIS A 168 -22.81 -21.19 -30.88
N PRO A 169 -22.04 -21.07 -29.80
CA PRO A 169 -22.42 -20.29 -28.63
C PRO A 169 -22.50 -18.76 -28.85
N GLU A 170 -21.94 -18.24 -29.95
CA GLU A 170 -22.07 -16.84 -30.34
C GLU A 170 -23.36 -16.53 -31.12
N ILE A 171 -24.15 -17.56 -31.50
CA ILE A 171 -25.47 -17.38 -32.11
C ILE A 171 -26.49 -17.42 -30.99
N GLU A 172 -27.43 -16.47 -30.99
CA GLU A 172 -28.53 -16.46 -30.01
C GLU A 172 -29.30 -17.77 -30.00
N TYR A 173 -29.56 -18.30 -28.81
CA TYR A 173 -30.15 -19.63 -28.61
C TYR A 173 -31.45 -19.85 -29.39
N ASP A 174 -32.30 -18.80 -29.45
CA ASP A 174 -33.64 -18.88 -30.08
C ASP A 174 -33.60 -18.90 -31.59
N ILE A 175 -32.52 -18.41 -32.21
CA ILE A 175 -32.34 -18.39 -33.67
C ILE A 175 -31.36 -19.43 -34.17
N ALA A 176 -30.58 -20.05 -33.25
CA ALA A 176 -29.60 -21.07 -33.60
C ALA A 176 -30.27 -22.35 -34.13
N VAL A 177 -29.80 -22.83 -35.26
CA VAL A 177 -30.19 -24.15 -35.77
C VAL A 177 -29.33 -25.21 -35.06
N LYS A 178 -29.98 -26.06 -34.25
CA LYS A 178 -29.32 -27.10 -33.45
C LYS A 178 -29.16 -28.36 -34.27
N ASN A 179 -27.97 -28.96 -34.23
CA ASN A 179 -27.64 -30.11 -35.04
C ASN A 179 -27.15 -31.28 -34.16
N ASP A 180 -27.51 -32.49 -34.52
CA ASP A 180 -26.94 -33.72 -33.98
C ASP A 180 -25.71 -34.12 -34.78
N VAL A 181 -24.56 -34.21 -34.14
CA VAL A 181 -23.29 -34.59 -34.78
C VAL A 181 -22.79 -35.87 -34.14
N LYS A 182 -22.62 -36.93 -34.94
CA LYS A 182 -22.11 -38.23 -34.49
C LYS A 182 -20.90 -38.67 -35.30
N LEU A 183 -19.81 -38.93 -34.62
CA LEU A 183 -18.63 -39.58 -35.17
C LEU A 183 -18.41 -40.92 -34.42
N PRO A 184 -18.90 -42.04 -34.92
CA PRO A 184 -18.83 -43.33 -34.21
C PRO A 184 -17.39 -43.79 -33.96
N LYS A 185 -17.22 -44.72 -33.00
CA LYS A 185 -15.95 -45.34 -32.70
C LYS A 185 -15.33 -45.95 -33.99
N GLY A 186 -14.04 -45.77 -34.18
CA GLY A 186 -13.30 -46.23 -35.33
C GLY A 186 -13.42 -45.40 -36.60
N ARG A 187 -14.25 -44.36 -36.61
CA ARG A 187 -14.27 -43.38 -37.68
C ARG A 187 -13.38 -42.20 -37.33
N ARG A 188 -12.61 -41.71 -38.32
CA ARG A 188 -11.62 -40.63 -38.13
C ARG A 188 -12.00 -39.32 -38.84
N SER A 189 -13.07 -39.35 -39.65
CA SER A 189 -13.44 -38.22 -40.47
C SER A 189 -14.94 -38.09 -40.58
N LEU A 190 -15.44 -36.87 -40.51
CA LEU A 190 -16.79 -36.46 -40.82
C LEU A 190 -16.70 -35.51 -42.01
N VAL A 191 -17.39 -35.82 -43.08
CA VAL A 191 -17.42 -34.96 -44.28
C VAL A 191 -18.76 -34.20 -44.31
N ILE A 192 -18.69 -32.88 -44.33
CA ILE A 192 -19.85 -31.98 -44.40
C ILE A 192 -19.86 -31.38 -45.81
N THR A 193 -20.94 -31.66 -46.59
CA THR A 193 -21.07 -31.18 -47.94
C THR A 193 -22.34 -30.29 -48.04
N GLY A 194 -22.35 -29.38 -49.00
CA GLY A 194 -23.51 -28.49 -49.25
C GLY A 194 -23.11 -27.16 -49.87
N PRO A 195 -24.07 -26.33 -50.29
CA PRO A 195 -23.77 -25.00 -50.82
C PRO A 195 -23.19 -24.06 -49.76
N ASN A 196 -22.37 -23.08 -50.17
CA ASN A 196 -21.76 -22.13 -49.24
C ASN A 196 -22.76 -21.27 -48.48
N THR A 197 -23.97 -21.06 -49.04
CA THR A 197 -25.08 -20.33 -48.42
C THR A 197 -25.76 -21.11 -47.29
N GLY A 198 -25.42 -22.36 -47.08
CA GLY A 198 -26.02 -23.25 -46.07
C GLY A 198 -25.36 -23.25 -44.68
N GLY A 199 -24.50 -22.27 -44.36
CA GLY A 199 -23.92 -22.15 -43.05
C GLY A 199 -22.85 -23.19 -42.71
N LYS A 200 -22.18 -23.80 -43.71
CA LYS A 200 -21.10 -24.79 -43.49
C LYS A 200 -19.90 -24.28 -42.66
N THR A 201 -19.70 -22.97 -42.65
CA THR A 201 -18.50 -22.34 -42.05
C THR A 201 -18.79 -21.72 -40.66
N VAL A 202 -20.03 -21.76 -40.26
CA VAL A 202 -20.47 -21.30 -38.92
C VAL A 202 -20.37 -22.42 -37.91
#